data_87eae93c6a968102ea631c8c65882272
#
_entry.id   87eae93c6a968102ea631c8c65882272
#
_cell.length_a   1.000
_cell.length_b   1.000
_cell.length_c   1.000
_cell.angle_alpha   90.00
_cell.angle_beta   90.00
_cell.angle_gamma   90.00
#
_symmetry.space_group_name_H-M   'P 1'
#
loop_
_entity.id
_entity.type
_entity.pdbx_description
1 polymer ?
#
loop_
_entity_poly.entity_id
_entity_poly.type
_entity_poly.pdbx_seq_one_letter_code
_entity_poly.pdbx_strand_id
1 'polypeptide(L)'
;LAVEAGLRIGAAGGIWVDDQQRTSDPNIYAVGDAAEKESALTGDDQMVWLANLANRHGRLVADVVAGLDVRARPSVTTGIIGAFGMAAAITGLSEKAALRASVDHQVMHLHPSSHAGYYPGAESMSLKVVFAPDNGRILGAQAVGKDGVDKRIDVIATAIYGGLTVSDLMNLELAYAPQFGSAKDAINQAGYVGDNIMDGRTPTVQWHELEQRRAAGAVLVDVRTADENHAGDIPGSLLIPIDDLRERLDEISATDVIVHCKVGQRGHTATQILRSHGITASNLDGGYLTWRAGMDSIERANSVSRSPNQ
;
A
#
# COMPACT_ATOMS: atom_id res chain seq x y z
N LEU A 1 20.14 -31.80 2.23
CA LEU A 1 21.57 -31.41 2.21
C LEU A 1 21.96 -30.63 3.47
N ALA A 2 21.36 -29.42 3.77
CA ALA A 2 21.75 -28.62 4.94
C ALA A 2 21.52 -29.37 6.27
N VAL A 3 20.35 -30.00 6.44
CA VAL A 3 20.04 -30.84 7.62
C VAL A 3 21.00 -32.03 7.75
N GLU A 4 21.29 -32.71 6.63
CA GLU A 4 22.23 -33.85 6.57
C GLU A 4 23.65 -33.42 6.90
N ALA A 5 24.03 -32.18 6.58
CA ALA A 5 25.33 -31.58 6.95
C ALA A 5 25.36 -31.07 8.41
N GLY A 6 24.29 -31.23 9.19
CA GLY A 6 24.18 -30.80 10.59
C GLY A 6 24.02 -29.29 10.78
N LEU A 7 23.66 -28.56 9.70
CA LEU A 7 23.44 -27.11 9.82
C LEU A 7 22.09 -26.80 10.49
N ARG A 8 22.07 -25.75 11.29
CA ARG A 8 20.85 -25.23 11.91
C ARG A 8 19.89 -24.72 10.83
N ILE A 9 18.64 -25.18 10.89
CA ILE A 9 17.51 -24.61 10.15
C ILE A 9 16.79 -23.60 11.07
N GLY A 10 16.50 -22.43 10.56
CA GLY A 10 15.86 -21.39 11.33
C GLY A 10 14.34 -21.50 11.35
N ALA A 11 13.68 -20.54 11.97
CA ALA A 11 12.24 -20.55 12.23
C ALA A 11 11.39 -20.42 10.97
N ALA A 12 11.90 -19.76 9.93
CA ALA A 12 11.21 -19.62 8.63
C ALA A 12 11.46 -20.80 7.68
N GLY A 13 12.26 -21.81 8.09
CA GLY A 13 12.51 -23.03 7.35
C GLY A 13 13.71 -22.98 6.41
N GLY A 14 14.46 -21.87 6.40
CA GLY A 14 15.72 -21.72 5.66
C GLY A 14 16.94 -22.07 6.51
N ILE A 15 18.12 -22.03 5.90
CA ILE A 15 19.39 -22.15 6.62
C ILE A 15 19.55 -20.91 7.50
N TRP A 16 19.67 -21.12 8.81
CA TRP A 16 19.99 -20.03 9.73
C TRP A 16 21.37 -19.47 9.45
N VAL A 17 21.50 -18.17 9.42
CA VAL A 17 22.77 -17.45 9.28
C VAL A 17 22.81 -16.25 10.23
N ASP A 18 24.03 -15.86 10.60
CA ASP A 18 24.27 -14.60 11.30
C ASP A 18 24.28 -13.40 10.34
N ASP A 19 24.54 -12.20 10.84
CA ASP A 19 24.62 -10.96 10.06
C ASP A 19 25.83 -10.90 9.10
N GLN A 20 26.75 -11.85 9.19
CA GLN A 20 27.86 -12.08 8.25
C GLN A 20 27.56 -13.23 7.27
N GLN A 21 26.36 -13.77 7.27
CA GLN A 21 25.92 -14.92 6.47
C GLN A 21 26.64 -16.23 6.81
N ARG A 22 27.21 -16.36 8.01
CA ARG A 22 27.76 -17.62 8.50
C ARG A 22 26.65 -18.50 9.01
N THR A 23 26.71 -19.77 8.72
CA THR A 23 25.80 -20.79 9.27
C THR A 23 26.17 -21.16 10.71
N SER A 24 25.54 -22.19 11.26
CA SER A 24 25.94 -22.80 12.54
C SER A 24 27.33 -23.45 12.50
N ASP A 25 27.88 -23.76 11.32
CA ASP A 25 29.25 -24.11 11.12
C ASP A 25 30.06 -22.86 10.70
N PRO A 26 31.11 -22.43 11.45
CA PRO A 26 31.80 -21.19 11.19
C PRO A 26 32.58 -21.18 9.86
N ASN A 27 32.76 -22.32 9.21
CA ASN A 27 33.44 -22.45 7.93
C ASN A 27 32.46 -22.51 6.74
N ILE A 28 31.17 -22.49 7.00
CA ILE A 28 30.12 -22.58 5.97
C ILE A 28 29.28 -21.31 5.97
N TYR A 29 29.11 -20.73 4.80
CA TYR A 29 28.26 -19.57 4.55
C TYR A 29 27.06 -19.96 3.70
N ALA A 30 25.91 -19.31 3.92
CA ALA A 30 24.74 -19.51 3.09
C ALA A 30 24.15 -18.16 2.67
N VAL A 31 23.81 -18.04 1.39
CA VAL A 31 23.23 -16.82 0.78
C VAL A 31 22.09 -17.18 -0.16
N GLY A 32 21.36 -16.18 -0.63
CA GLY A 32 20.29 -16.37 -1.59
C GLY A 32 19.06 -17.04 -0.99
N ASP A 33 18.35 -17.77 -1.80
CA ASP A 33 17.00 -18.28 -1.51
C ASP A 33 16.99 -19.35 -0.39
N ALA A 34 18.12 -19.99 -0.14
CA ALA A 34 18.24 -21.05 0.86
C ALA A 34 18.44 -20.53 2.30
N ALA A 35 18.91 -19.28 2.47
CA ALA A 35 19.20 -18.71 3.78
C ALA A 35 18.05 -17.80 4.27
N GLU A 36 17.80 -17.77 5.58
CA GLU A 36 16.89 -16.82 6.20
C GLU A 36 17.45 -15.40 6.20
N LYS A 37 16.56 -14.42 6.31
CA LYS A 37 16.90 -13.00 6.39
C LYS A 37 16.03 -12.35 7.46
N GLU A 38 16.64 -11.51 8.28
CA GLU A 38 15.91 -10.68 9.23
C GLU A 38 15.06 -9.63 8.50
N SER A 39 13.82 -9.46 8.95
CA SER A 39 12.92 -8.41 8.49
C SER A 39 13.27 -7.07 9.15
N ALA A 40 13.44 -6.02 8.35
CA ALA A 40 13.67 -4.66 8.86
C ALA A 40 12.46 -4.06 9.60
N LEU A 41 11.29 -4.69 9.48
CA LEU A 41 10.03 -4.16 9.98
C LEU A 41 9.50 -4.92 11.19
N THR A 42 9.75 -6.21 11.28
CA THR A 42 9.27 -7.07 12.39
C THR A 42 10.40 -7.62 13.25
N GLY A 43 11.65 -7.62 12.77
CA GLY A 43 12.78 -8.28 13.42
C GLY A 43 12.75 -9.80 13.31
N ASP A 44 11.73 -10.40 12.73
CA ASP A 44 11.63 -11.84 12.56
C ASP A 44 12.42 -12.32 11.36
N ASP A 45 12.89 -13.56 11.41
CA ASP A 45 13.49 -14.23 10.27
C ASP A 45 12.43 -14.60 9.23
N GLN A 46 12.77 -14.41 7.96
CA GLN A 46 11.89 -14.70 6.82
C GLN A 46 12.65 -15.26 5.63
N MET A 47 11.94 -15.99 4.77
CA MET A 47 12.45 -16.40 3.46
C MET A 47 12.23 -15.30 2.44
N VAL A 48 13.29 -14.89 1.73
CA VAL A 48 13.23 -13.86 0.68
C VAL A 48 13.89 -14.39 -0.58
N TRP A 49 13.08 -14.71 -1.57
CA TRP A 49 13.50 -15.30 -2.86
C TRP A 49 13.69 -14.20 -3.91
N LEU A 50 14.67 -13.33 -3.69
CA LEU A 50 14.95 -12.18 -4.53
C LEU A 50 16.45 -12.09 -4.87
N ALA A 51 16.75 -12.11 -6.17
CA ALA A 51 18.11 -12.09 -6.69
C ALA A 51 18.91 -10.83 -6.30
N ASN A 52 18.24 -9.68 -6.15
CA ASN A 52 18.87 -8.43 -5.71
C ASN A 52 19.50 -8.56 -4.30
N LEU A 53 18.83 -9.25 -3.38
CA LEU A 53 19.33 -9.50 -2.03
C LEU A 53 20.41 -10.58 -2.03
N ALA A 54 20.18 -11.67 -2.78
CA ALA A 54 21.16 -12.75 -2.94
C ALA A 54 22.51 -12.23 -3.47
N ASN A 55 22.48 -11.34 -4.45
CA ASN A 55 23.68 -10.72 -5.04
C ASN A 55 24.45 -9.89 -4.01
N ARG A 56 23.76 -9.05 -3.23
CA ARG A 56 24.39 -8.23 -2.17
C ARG A 56 25.01 -9.09 -1.07
N HIS A 57 24.32 -10.16 -0.65
CA HIS A 57 24.85 -11.08 0.36
C HIS A 57 26.03 -11.90 -0.17
N GLY A 58 26.04 -12.28 -1.45
CA GLY A 58 27.18 -12.93 -2.08
C GLY A 58 28.43 -12.06 -2.05
N ARG A 59 28.30 -10.77 -2.35
CA ARG A 59 29.40 -9.81 -2.20
C ARG A 59 29.86 -9.68 -0.74
N LEU A 60 28.91 -9.53 0.19
CA LEU A 60 29.21 -9.42 1.62
C LEU A 60 30.02 -10.62 2.12
N VAL A 61 29.64 -11.84 1.72
CA VAL A 61 30.41 -13.06 2.09
C VAL A 61 31.83 -13.01 1.55
N ALA A 62 32.03 -12.55 0.32
CA ALA A 62 33.38 -12.39 -0.24
C ALA A 62 34.21 -11.39 0.59
N ASP A 63 33.64 -10.27 1.00
CA ASP A 63 34.29 -9.27 1.85
C ASP A 63 34.60 -9.85 3.25
N VAL A 64 33.69 -10.63 3.86
CA VAL A 64 33.92 -11.32 5.15
C VAL A 64 35.08 -12.34 5.03
N VAL A 65 35.09 -13.17 3.98
CA VAL A 65 36.14 -14.15 3.73
C VAL A 65 37.48 -13.46 3.49
N ALA A 66 37.49 -12.27 2.91
CA ALA A 66 38.67 -11.43 2.76
C ALA A 66 39.13 -10.76 4.08
N GLY A 67 38.42 -10.96 5.18
CA GLY A 67 38.78 -10.44 6.51
C GLY A 67 38.19 -9.06 6.85
N LEU A 68 37.23 -8.55 6.06
CA LEU A 68 36.58 -7.30 6.36
C LEU A 68 35.42 -7.53 7.38
N ASP A 69 35.28 -6.63 8.34
CA ASP A 69 34.14 -6.63 9.28
C ASP A 69 32.92 -5.89 8.67
N VAL A 70 32.22 -6.58 7.79
CA VAL A 70 31.01 -6.11 7.15
C VAL A 70 29.81 -6.96 7.57
N ARG A 71 28.63 -6.34 7.62
CA ARG A 71 27.39 -6.99 8.11
C ARG A 71 26.21 -6.72 7.20
N ALA A 72 25.33 -7.70 7.05
CA ALA A 72 24.08 -7.55 6.36
C ALA A 72 23.15 -6.64 7.15
N ARG A 73 22.41 -5.80 6.43
CA ARG A 73 21.28 -5.08 7.02
C ARG A 73 20.00 -5.91 6.87
N PRO A 74 19.06 -5.81 7.84
CA PRO A 74 17.75 -6.42 7.70
C PRO A 74 17.06 -6.04 6.38
N SER A 75 16.24 -6.95 5.86
CA SER A 75 15.59 -6.83 4.56
C SER A 75 14.25 -6.09 4.64
N VAL A 76 14.02 -5.13 3.74
CA VAL A 76 12.70 -4.52 3.53
C VAL A 76 11.83 -5.38 2.61
N THR A 77 12.44 -6.28 1.82
CA THR A 77 11.73 -7.17 0.88
C THR A 77 11.01 -6.38 -0.22
N THR A 78 11.76 -5.93 -1.21
CA THR A 78 11.20 -5.19 -2.35
C THR A 78 11.25 -6.04 -3.61
N GLY A 79 10.09 -6.28 -4.22
CA GLY A 79 9.95 -7.11 -5.41
C GLY A 79 8.94 -6.56 -6.41
N ILE A 80 9.13 -6.94 -7.68
CA ILE A 80 8.24 -6.57 -8.79
C ILE A 80 8.09 -7.74 -9.75
N ILE A 81 6.92 -7.87 -10.34
CA ILE A 81 6.61 -8.85 -11.38
C ILE A 81 5.84 -8.17 -12.51
N GLY A 82 6.17 -8.53 -13.75
CA GLY A 82 5.41 -8.15 -14.95
C GLY A 82 4.51 -9.31 -15.42
N ALA A 83 3.23 -9.04 -15.63
CA ALA A 83 2.29 -10.02 -16.16
C ALA A 83 1.14 -9.31 -16.91
N PHE A 84 0.73 -9.87 -18.05
CA PHE A 84 -0.41 -9.39 -18.84
C PHE A 84 -0.34 -7.90 -19.22
N GLY A 85 0.86 -7.38 -19.49
CA GLY A 85 1.07 -5.97 -19.81
C GLY A 85 0.95 -5.02 -18.61
N MET A 86 0.94 -5.56 -17.41
CA MET A 86 0.93 -4.79 -16.15
C MET A 86 2.15 -5.14 -15.31
N ALA A 87 2.51 -4.26 -14.39
CA ALA A 87 3.45 -4.52 -13.32
C ALA A 87 2.72 -4.56 -11.98
N ALA A 88 3.12 -5.48 -11.10
CA ALA A 88 2.71 -5.51 -9.71
C ALA A 88 3.97 -5.52 -8.83
N ALA A 89 4.05 -4.60 -7.87
CA ALA A 89 5.23 -4.45 -7.02
C ALA A 89 4.83 -4.30 -5.56
N ILE A 90 5.76 -4.69 -4.68
CA ILE A 90 5.63 -4.60 -3.23
C ILE A 90 6.95 -4.17 -2.61
N THR A 91 6.87 -3.43 -1.52
CA THR A 91 7.98 -3.19 -0.60
C THR A 91 7.46 -3.23 0.83
N GLY A 92 8.23 -3.78 1.76
CA GLY A 92 7.84 -3.92 3.16
C GLY A 92 6.64 -4.87 3.39
N LEU A 93 5.83 -4.57 4.38
CA LEU A 93 4.68 -5.37 4.77
C LEU A 93 3.47 -5.10 3.87
N SER A 94 2.84 -6.16 3.36
CA SER A 94 1.44 -6.05 2.95
C SER A 94 0.55 -5.97 4.19
N GLU A 95 -0.67 -5.46 4.07
CA GLU A 95 -1.65 -5.47 5.18
C GLU A 95 -1.85 -6.88 5.76
N LYS A 96 -1.95 -7.91 4.90
CA LYS A 96 -2.03 -9.31 5.35
C LYS A 96 -0.80 -9.76 6.15
N ALA A 97 0.38 -9.26 5.82
CA ALA A 97 1.61 -9.57 6.55
C ALA A 97 1.64 -8.81 7.89
N ALA A 98 1.23 -7.55 7.92
CA ALA A 98 1.10 -6.77 9.14
C ALA A 98 0.11 -7.41 10.14
N LEU A 99 -1.07 -7.83 9.65
CA LEU A 99 -2.06 -8.57 10.46
C LEU A 99 -1.48 -9.86 11.04
N ARG A 100 -0.80 -10.67 10.23
CA ARG A 100 -0.17 -11.93 10.70
C ARG A 100 0.92 -11.70 11.74
N ALA A 101 1.68 -10.62 11.59
CA ALA A 101 2.74 -10.24 12.53
C ALA A 101 2.21 -9.45 13.73
N SER A 102 0.89 -9.22 13.82
CA SER A 102 0.26 -8.39 14.86
C SER A 102 0.87 -6.99 14.97
N VAL A 103 1.29 -6.44 13.84
CA VAL A 103 1.79 -5.05 13.74
C VAL A 103 0.60 -4.13 13.58
N ASP A 104 0.45 -3.18 14.51
CA ASP A 104 -0.60 -2.16 14.42
C ASP A 104 -0.37 -1.27 13.19
N HIS A 105 -1.42 -1.08 12.39
CA HIS A 105 -1.29 -0.40 11.10
C HIS A 105 -2.58 0.24 10.64
N GLN A 106 -2.42 1.24 9.80
CA GLN A 106 -3.45 1.82 8.94
C GLN A 106 -3.07 1.65 7.48
N VAL A 107 -4.06 1.74 6.62
CA VAL A 107 -3.87 1.66 5.17
C VAL A 107 -4.54 2.84 4.48
N MET A 108 -3.96 3.25 3.36
CA MET A 108 -4.58 4.18 2.43
C MET A 108 -4.43 3.69 0.99
N HIS A 109 -5.46 3.95 0.19
CA HIS A 109 -5.52 3.58 -1.23
C HIS A 109 -5.60 4.83 -2.10
N LEU A 110 -4.81 4.84 -3.18
CA LEU A 110 -4.77 5.91 -4.15
C LEU A 110 -4.82 5.34 -5.57
N HIS A 111 -5.34 6.14 -6.50
CA HIS A 111 -5.37 5.81 -7.92
C HIS A 111 -4.75 6.95 -8.74
N PRO A 112 -3.44 7.24 -8.55
CA PRO A 112 -2.76 8.30 -9.26
C PRO A 112 -2.45 7.91 -10.71
N SER A 113 -2.13 8.92 -11.53
CA SER A 113 -1.60 8.72 -12.87
C SER A 113 -0.09 8.51 -12.85
N SER A 114 0.43 7.75 -13.81
CA SER A 114 1.88 7.50 -13.99
C SER A 114 2.66 8.80 -14.26
N HIS A 115 2.05 9.73 -14.97
CA HIS A 115 2.57 11.08 -15.25
C HIS A 115 1.41 12.08 -15.42
N ALA A 116 1.69 13.31 -15.88
CA ALA A 116 0.67 14.33 -16.04
C ALA A 116 -0.44 13.87 -16.99
N GLY A 117 -1.70 13.87 -16.52
CA GLY A 117 -2.83 13.31 -17.25
C GLY A 117 -3.18 14.03 -18.56
N TYR A 118 -2.69 15.27 -18.73
CA TYR A 118 -2.82 16.02 -20.01
C TYR A 118 -1.74 15.65 -21.03
N TYR A 119 -0.70 14.91 -20.62
CA TYR A 119 0.34 14.43 -21.54
C TYR A 119 -0.05 13.04 -22.08
N PRO A 120 0.12 12.77 -23.38
CA PRO A 120 -0.31 11.52 -23.99
C PRO A 120 0.35 10.29 -23.36
N GLY A 121 -0.43 9.22 -23.22
CA GLY A 121 0.07 7.93 -22.71
C GLY A 121 0.01 7.78 -21.19
N ALA A 122 -0.60 8.72 -20.47
CA ALA A 122 -0.78 8.60 -19.04
C ALA A 122 -1.66 7.39 -18.66
N GLU A 123 -1.14 6.53 -17.79
CA GLU A 123 -1.83 5.35 -17.29
C GLU A 123 -2.13 5.48 -15.80
N SER A 124 -3.27 4.98 -15.36
CA SER A 124 -3.62 4.95 -13.95
C SER A 124 -2.94 3.78 -13.24
N MET A 125 -2.53 3.96 -11.99
CA MET A 125 -2.07 2.88 -11.12
C MET A 125 -2.90 2.83 -9.85
N SER A 126 -2.96 1.64 -9.22
CA SER A 126 -3.46 1.47 -7.86
C SER A 126 -2.28 1.40 -6.92
N LEU A 127 -2.23 2.30 -5.94
CA LEU A 127 -1.20 2.35 -4.90
C LEU A 127 -1.85 2.18 -3.54
N LYS A 128 -1.36 1.22 -2.76
CA LYS A 128 -1.72 1.02 -1.36
C LYS A 128 -0.50 1.25 -0.50
N VAL A 129 -0.62 2.03 0.57
CA VAL A 129 0.44 2.25 1.55
C VAL A 129 -0.04 1.77 2.93
N VAL A 130 0.85 1.09 3.64
CA VAL A 130 0.66 0.58 5.01
C VAL A 130 1.57 1.40 5.93
N PHE A 131 1.06 1.92 7.02
CA PHE A 131 1.81 2.76 7.94
C PHE A 131 1.34 2.60 9.38
N ALA A 132 2.21 2.94 10.34
CA ALA A 132 1.91 2.87 11.76
C ALA A 132 0.99 4.02 12.19
N PRO A 133 -0.11 3.75 12.95
CA PRO A 133 -1.10 4.75 13.32
C PRO A 133 -0.62 5.76 14.37
N ASP A 134 0.40 5.42 15.14
CA ASP A 134 0.92 6.25 16.22
C ASP A 134 1.90 7.34 15.77
N ASN A 135 2.69 7.05 14.74
CA ASN A 135 3.79 7.93 14.31
C ASN A 135 3.92 8.10 12.79
N GLY A 136 3.05 7.47 12.01
CA GLY A 136 3.06 7.57 10.55
C GLY A 136 4.24 6.85 9.86
N ARG A 137 5.05 6.06 10.59
CA ARG A 137 6.16 5.29 10.00
C ARG A 137 5.65 4.41 8.87
N ILE A 138 6.29 4.45 7.71
CA ILE A 138 5.92 3.63 6.57
C ILE A 138 6.32 2.18 6.84
N LEU A 139 5.33 1.28 6.80
CA LEU A 139 5.51 -0.17 7.02
C LEU A 139 5.58 -0.94 5.70
N GLY A 140 4.98 -0.40 4.63
CA GLY A 140 5.04 -1.03 3.34
C GLY A 140 4.14 -0.39 2.29
N ALA A 141 4.26 -0.87 1.06
CA ALA A 141 3.39 -0.45 -0.03
C ALA A 141 3.25 -1.53 -1.09
N GLN A 142 2.13 -1.48 -1.81
CA GLN A 142 1.85 -2.30 -2.98
C GLN A 142 1.36 -1.40 -4.12
N ALA A 143 1.83 -1.63 -5.34
CA ALA A 143 1.37 -0.89 -6.50
C ALA A 143 1.11 -1.83 -7.68
N VAL A 144 0.06 -1.52 -8.46
CA VAL A 144 -0.30 -2.25 -9.68
C VAL A 144 -0.68 -1.25 -10.74
N GLY A 145 -0.14 -1.40 -11.94
CA GLY A 145 -0.41 -0.52 -13.07
C GLY A 145 0.37 -0.92 -14.31
N LYS A 146 0.17 -0.21 -15.41
CA LYS A 146 0.90 -0.45 -16.66
C LYS A 146 2.22 0.31 -16.73
N ASP A 147 2.30 1.47 -16.06
CA ASP A 147 3.44 2.36 -16.11
C ASP A 147 3.72 3.02 -14.76
N GLY A 148 5.00 3.27 -14.45
CA GLY A 148 5.45 4.04 -13.29
C GLY A 148 5.34 3.35 -11.93
N VAL A 149 5.02 2.05 -11.88
CA VAL A 149 4.91 1.25 -10.65
C VAL A 149 6.26 1.07 -9.99
N ASP A 150 7.28 0.72 -10.75
CA ASP A 150 8.67 0.51 -10.31
C ASP A 150 9.24 1.75 -9.61
N LYS A 151 9.15 2.91 -10.29
CA LYS A 151 9.62 4.19 -9.76
C LYS A 151 9.01 4.49 -8.37
N ARG A 152 7.71 4.28 -8.20
CA ARG A 152 7.02 4.63 -6.95
C ARG A 152 7.35 3.66 -5.82
N ILE A 153 7.43 2.38 -6.13
CA ILE A 153 7.84 1.38 -5.13
C ILE A 153 9.29 1.58 -4.70
N ASP A 154 10.21 1.93 -5.60
CA ASP A 154 11.61 2.21 -5.26
C ASP A 154 11.75 3.44 -4.37
N VAL A 155 10.96 4.50 -4.62
CA VAL A 155 10.93 5.68 -3.74
C VAL A 155 10.41 5.30 -2.35
N ILE A 156 9.34 4.52 -2.23
CA ILE A 156 8.81 4.09 -0.93
C ILE A 156 9.79 3.14 -0.23
N ALA A 157 10.43 2.22 -0.95
CA ALA A 157 11.48 1.36 -0.38
C ALA A 157 12.62 2.19 0.21
N THR A 158 13.05 3.23 -0.51
CA THR A 158 14.08 4.17 -0.04
C THR A 158 13.60 4.95 1.19
N ALA A 159 12.32 5.39 1.20
CA ALA A 159 11.71 6.08 2.34
C ALA A 159 11.68 5.18 3.60
N ILE A 160 11.33 3.89 3.46
CA ILE A 160 11.38 2.92 4.56
C ILE A 160 12.81 2.78 5.10
N TYR A 161 13.81 2.63 4.23
CA TYR A 161 15.21 2.57 4.64
C TYR A 161 15.71 3.85 5.32
N GLY A 162 15.19 5.00 4.90
CA GLY A 162 15.48 6.32 5.48
C GLY A 162 14.73 6.61 6.78
N GLY A 163 13.79 5.73 7.17
CA GLY A 163 12.96 5.93 8.38
C GLY A 163 11.94 7.06 8.24
N LEU A 164 11.52 7.38 7.00
CA LEU A 164 10.56 8.43 6.74
C LEU A 164 9.14 7.99 7.16
N THR A 165 8.32 8.99 7.49
CA THR A 165 6.89 8.85 7.75
C THR A 165 6.07 9.12 6.49
N VAL A 166 4.77 8.80 6.52
CA VAL A 166 3.86 9.13 5.42
C VAL A 166 3.78 10.64 5.19
N SER A 167 3.84 11.46 6.25
CA SER A 167 3.84 12.94 6.14
C SER A 167 5.10 13.49 5.45
N ASP A 168 6.26 12.83 5.62
CA ASP A 168 7.49 13.24 4.93
C ASP A 168 7.40 13.10 3.41
N LEU A 169 6.61 12.13 2.91
CA LEU A 169 6.45 11.89 1.48
C LEU A 169 5.91 13.12 0.72
N MET A 170 5.13 13.98 1.37
CA MET A 170 4.57 15.18 0.72
C MET A 170 5.63 16.19 0.31
N ASN A 171 6.79 16.20 1.00
CA ASN A 171 7.87 17.17 0.82
C ASN A 171 9.01 16.63 -0.07
N LEU A 172 8.91 15.41 -0.58
CA LEU A 172 9.96 14.87 -1.44
C LEU A 172 9.98 15.60 -2.79
N GLU A 173 11.14 16.15 -3.13
CA GLU A 173 11.39 16.76 -4.44
C GLU A 173 11.76 15.67 -5.44
N LEU A 174 10.76 15.21 -6.20
CA LEU A 174 10.95 14.16 -7.20
C LEU A 174 11.14 14.76 -8.59
N ALA A 175 11.92 14.08 -9.43
CA ALA A 175 12.17 14.52 -10.81
C ALA A 175 10.85 14.66 -11.60
N TYR A 176 10.62 15.85 -12.16
CA TYR A 176 9.40 16.18 -12.86
C TYR A 176 9.65 16.78 -14.24
N ALA A 177 8.97 16.22 -15.20
CA ALA A 177 8.50 16.86 -16.43
C ALA A 177 7.22 16.10 -16.84
N PRO A 178 6.31 16.70 -17.65
CA PRO A 178 4.98 16.12 -17.91
C PRO A 178 4.97 14.66 -18.38
N GLN A 179 5.97 14.23 -19.12
CA GLN A 179 6.10 12.87 -19.65
C GLN A 179 6.67 11.85 -18.62
N PHE A 180 7.23 12.31 -17.49
CA PHE A 180 7.88 11.44 -16.51
C PHE A 180 7.16 11.38 -15.16
N GLY A 181 6.27 12.33 -14.87
CA GLY A 181 5.57 12.41 -13.61
C GLY A 181 4.49 13.50 -13.63
N SER A 182 3.82 13.68 -12.50
CA SER A 182 2.93 14.79 -12.25
C SER A 182 3.62 15.81 -11.35
N ALA A 183 3.26 17.08 -11.44
CA ALA A 183 3.78 18.12 -10.53
C ALA A 183 3.51 17.78 -9.06
N LYS A 184 2.42 17.06 -8.79
CA LYS A 184 2.14 16.35 -7.55
C LYS A 184 2.24 14.86 -7.85
N ASP A 185 3.44 14.28 -7.68
CA ASP A 185 3.68 12.86 -7.95
C ASP A 185 2.79 11.96 -7.07
N ALA A 186 2.59 10.71 -7.49
CA ALA A 186 1.86 9.72 -6.71
C ALA A 186 2.37 9.61 -5.26
N ILE A 187 3.67 9.74 -5.06
CA ILE A 187 4.31 9.71 -3.74
C ILE A 187 3.93 10.95 -2.92
N ASN A 188 3.97 12.14 -3.51
CA ASN A 188 3.52 13.35 -2.80
C ASN A 188 2.03 13.28 -2.49
N GLN A 189 1.21 12.72 -3.39
CA GLN A 189 -0.22 12.49 -3.13
C GLN A 189 -0.42 11.55 -1.94
N ALA A 190 0.35 10.45 -1.86
CA ALA A 190 0.34 9.55 -0.70
C ALA A 190 0.71 10.29 0.59
N GLY A 191 1.72 11.16 0.53
CA GLY A 191 2.09 12.04 1.65
C GLY A 191 0.93 12.92 2.13
N TYR A 192 0.24 13.62 1.21
CA TYR A 192 -0.91 14.46 1.57
C TYR A 192 -2.08 13.66 2.16
N VAL A 193 -2.38 12.49 1.61
CA VAL A 193 -3.45 11.63 2.14
C VAL A 193 -3.08 11.10 3.52
N GLY A 194 -1.84 10.59 3.69
CA GLY A 194 -1.34 10.08 4.96
C GLY A 194 -1.33 11.16 6.05
N ASP A 195 -0.85 12.36 5.74
CA ASP A 195 -0.85 13.50 6.67
C ASP A 195 -2.27 13.90 7.10
N ASN A 196 -3.23 13.94 6.16
CA ASN A 196 -4.63 14.20 6.48
C ASN A 196 -5.27 13.13 7.37
N ILE A 197 -4.86 11.87 7.24
CA ILE A 197 -5.32 10.77 8.10
C ILE A 197 -4.69 10.91 9.49
N MET A 198 -3.37 11.11 9.58
CA MET A 198 -2.63 11.23 10.84
C MET A 198 -3.13 12.39 11.70
N ASP A 199 -3.42 13.54 11.09
CA ASP A 199 -3.95 14.72 11.79
C ASP A 199 -5.46 14.66 12.09
N GLY A 200 -6.15 13.60 11.67
CA GLY A 200 -7.61 13.47 11.82
C GLY A 200 -8.42 14.48 11.00
N ARG A 201 -7.78 15.19 10.06
CA ARG A 201 -8.46 16.11 9.13
C ARG A 201 -9.43 15.37 8.23
N THR A 202 -9.09 14.16 7.80
CA THR A 202 -9.94 13.33 6.96
C THR A 202 -10.01 11.92 7.50
N PRO A 203 -10.94 11.63 8.42
CA PRO A 203 -11.21 10.25 8.81
C PRO A 203 -11.57 9.41 7.59
N THR A 204 -11.08 8.18 7.53
CA THR A 204 -11.34 7.25 6.43
C THR A 204 -12.12 6.04 6.90
N VAL A 205 -12.88 5.45 5.98
CA VAL A 205 -13.57 4.16 6.14
C VAL A 205 -13.05 3.23 5.04
N GLN A 206 -12.65 2.02 5.41
CA GLN A 206 -12.19 1.04 4.44
C GLN A 206 -13.39 0.42 3.70
N TRP A 207 -13.18 0.02 2.44
CA TRP A 207 -14.24 -0.52 1.59
C TRP A 207 -14.97 -1.72 2.23
N HIS A 208 -14.28 -2.54 3.00
CA HIS A 208 -14.85 -3.72 3.67
C HIS A 208 -15.59 -3.38 4.97
N GLU A 209 -15.42 -2.18 5.52
CA GLU A 209 -16.13 -1.67 6.70
C GLU A 209 -17.44 -0.96 6.34
N LEU A 210 -17.62 -0.61 5.05
CA LEU A 210 -18.71 0.23 4.58
C LEU A 210 -20.09 -0.29 5.00
N GLU A 211 -20.36 -1.58 4.77
CA GLU A 211 -21.67 -2.15 5.09
C GLU A 211 -21.94 -2.21 6.59
N GLN A 212 -20.92 -2.44 7.41
CA GLN A 212 -21.04 -2.39 8.86
C GLN A 212 -21.39 -0.97 9.34
N ARG A 213 -20.76 0.06 8.77
CA ARG A 213 -21.02 1.46 9.12
C ARG A 213 -22.44 1.89 8.67
N ARG A 214 -22.88 1.45 7.51
CA ARG A 214 -24.27 1.68 7.03
C ARG A 214 -25.30 0.98 7.90
N ALA A 215 -25.05 -0.24 8.31
CA ALA A 215 -25.91 -0.96 9.25
C ALA A 215 -26.00 -0.28 10.63
N ALA A 216 -24.97 0.48 11.01
CA ALA A 216 -24.95 1.32 12.21
C ALA A 216 -25.63 2.69 12.03
N GLY A 217 -26.17 2.99 10.83
CA GLY A 217 -26.93 4.21 10.55
C GLY A 217 -26.19 5.29 9.75
N ALA A 218 -24.98 5.01 9.29
CA ALA A 218 -24.24 5.96 8.42
C ALA A 218 -24.91 6.07 7.04
N VAL A 219 -25.03 7.29 6.52
CA VAL A 219 -25.49 7.57 5.16
C VAL A 219 -24.31 7.66 4.21
N LEU A 220 -24.40 6.97 3.07
CA LEU A 220 -23.41 7.04 2.01
C LEU A 220 -23.79 8.12 0.99
N VAL A 221 -22.88 9.05 0.73
CA VAL A 221 -23.06 10.14 -0.25
C VAL A 221 -22.05 9.98 -1.39
N ASP A 222 -22.57 9.89 -2.62
CA ASP A 222 -21.78 9.92 -3.84
C ASP A 222 -21.61 11.36 -4.33
N VAL A 223 -20.37 11.88 -4.30
CA VAL A 223 -20.09 13.24 -4.76
C VAL A 223 -19.52 13.31 -6.18
N ARG A 224 -19.72 12.26 -6.96
CA ARG A 224 -19.38 12.21 -8.39
C ARG A 224 -20.43 12.96 -9.23
N THR A 225 -20.14 13.08 -10.51
CA THR A 225 -21.12 13.58 -11.46
C THR A 225 -22.24 12.54 -11.72
N ALA A 226 -23.37 12.99 -12.24
CA ALA A 226 -24.48 12.10 -12.63
C ALA A 226 -24.02 11.05 -13.66
N ASP A 227 -23.19 11.42 -14.62
CA ASP A 227 -22.67 10.49 -15.64
C ASP A 227 -21.76 9.42 -15.03
N GLU A 228 -20.90 9.78 -14.07
CA GLU A 228 -20.06 8.81 -13.36
C GLU A 228 -20.89 7.84 -12.51
N ASN A 229 -21.98 8.32 -11.89
CA ASN A 229 -22.90 7.50 -11.12
C ASN A 229 -23.68 6.54 -12.03
N HIS A 230 -24.24 7.02 -13.16
CA HIS A 230 -24.93 6.18 -14.14
C HIS A 230 -24.03 5.09 -14.76
N ALA A 231 -22.72 5.33 -14.86
CA ALA A 231 -21.75 4.33 -15.34
C ALA A 231 -21.46 3.23 -14.32
N GLY A 232 -21.93 3.39 -13.10
CA GLY A 232 -21.81 2.43 -11.99
C GLY A 232 -21.77 3.14 -10.65
N ASP A 233 -22.57 2.66 -9.70
CA ASP A 233 -22.73 3.25 -8.37
C ASP A 233 -22.42 2.25 -7.24
N ILE A 234 -22.39 2.77 -6.01
CA ILE A 234 -22.49 1.94 -4.81
C ILE A 234 -23.97 1.94 -4.41
N PRO A 235 -24.64 0.77 -4.40
CA PRO A 235 -26.08 0.70 -4.18
C PRO A 235 -26.53 1.42 -2.90
N GLY A 236 -27.57 2.24 -3.02
CA GLY A 236 -28.15 3.01 -1.91
C GLY A 236 -27.33 4.23 -1.49
N SER A 237 -26.41 4.70 -2.30
CA SER A 237 -25.77 6.00 -2.11
C SER A 237 -26.70 7.14 -2.53
N LEU A 238 -26.69 8.26 -1.78
CA LEU A 238 -27.34 9.51 -2.13
C LEU A 238 -26.42 10.29 -3.07
N LEU A 239 -26.86 10.56 -4.30
CA LEU A 239 -26.08 11.32 -5.27
C LEU A 239 -26.24 12.83 -5.03
N ILE A 240 -25.14 13.46 -4.60
CA ILE A 240 -25.02 14.93 -4.50
C ILE A 240 -23.65 15.32 -5.06
N PRO A 241 -23.58 15.74 -6.34
CA PRO A 241 -22.31 16.18 -6.93
C PRO A 241 -21.62 17.23 -6.06
N ILE A 242 -20.27 17.16 -6.01
CA ILE A 242 -19.51 18.03 -5.10
C ILE A 242 -19.76 19.52 -5.30
N ASP A 243 -20.04 19.91 -6.53
CA ASP A 243 -20.31 21.32 -6.89
C ASP A 243 -21.64 21.80 -6.30
N ASP A 244 -22.63 20.91 -6.14
CA ASP A 244 -23.94 21.18 -5.56
C ASP A 244 -23.99 20.97 -4.04
N LEU A 245 -22.96 20.34 -3.45
CA LEU A 245 -23.02 19.84 -2.08
C LEU A 245 -23.36 20.93 -1.04
N ARG A 246 -22.80 22.15 -1.20
CA ARG A 246 -23.05 23.24 -0.25
C ARG A 246 -24.49 23.75 -0.25
N GLU A 247 -25.17 23.65 -1.38
CA GLU A 247 -26.55 24.10 -1.56
C GLU A 247 -27.57 23.01 -1.17
N ARG A 248 -27.12 21.74 -1.06
CA ARG A 248 -27.97 20.57 -0.83
C ARG A 248 -27.66 19.83 0.47
N LEU A 249 -27.03 20.50 1.44
CA LEU A 249 -26.70 19.91 2.74
C LEU A 249 -27.93 19.46 3.53
N ASP A 250 -29.07 20.12 3.34
CA ASP A 250 -30.37 19.82 3.97
C ASP A 250 -30.96 18.48 3.51
N GLU A 251 -30.52 17.93 2.38
CA GLU A 251 -30.90 16.58 1.93
C GLU A 251 -30.22 15.47 2.75
N ILE A 252 -29.17 15.80 3.51
CA ILE A 252 -28.40 14.84 4.31
C ILE A 252 -29.00 14.76 5.71
N SER A 253 -29.96 13.87 5.91
CA SER A 253 -30.68 13.68 7.17
C SER A 253 -29.95 12.80 8.18
N ALA A 254 -28.61 12.82 8.23
CA ALA A 254 -27.82 11.94 9.09
C ALA A 254 -26.71 12.70 9.83
N THR A 255 -26.37 12.22 11.02
CA THR A 255 -25.27 12.76 11.84
C THR A 255 -23.95 12.07 11.55
N ASP A 256 -23.94 10.90 10.90
CA ASP A 256 -22.76 10.18 10.45
C ASP A 256 -22.84 9.94 8.94
N VAL A 257 -21.87 10.45 8.20
CA VAL A 257 -21.87 10.45 6.73
C VAL A 257 -20.58 9.84 6.22
N ILE A 258 -20.70 8.92 5.30
CA ILE A 258 -19.55 8.42 4.52
C ILE A 258 -19.67 9.02 3.12
N VAL A 259 -18.65 9.71 2.66
CA VAL A 259 -18.62 10.26 1.30
C VAL A 259 -17.68 9.47 0.42
N HIS A 260 -18.04 9.33 -0.84
CA HIS A 260 -17.12 8.79 -1.83
C HIS A 260 -17.15 9.56 -3.15
N CYS A 261 -16.05 9.53 -3.84
CA CYS A 261 -15.97 9.87 -5.25
C CYS A 261 -15.31 8.73 -6.02
N LYS A 262 -14.77 9.00 -7.20
CA LYS A 262 -14.10 7.96 -7.98
C LYS A 262 -12.85 7.39 -7.30
N VAL A 263 -11.96 8.26 -6.75
CA VAL A 263 -10.60 7.91 -6.26
C VAL A 263 -10.26 8.49 -4.87
N GLY A 264 -11.22 9.08 -4.16
CA GLY A 264 -11.03 9.63 -2.80
C GLY A 264 -10.77 11.15 -2.75
N GLN A 265 -10.27 11.82 -3.81
CA GLN A 265 -9.86 13.22 -3.76
C GLN A 265 -11.05 14.19 -3.56
N ARG A 266 -12.12 14.09 -4.37
CA ARG A 266 -13.35 14.89 -4.17
C ARG A 266 -14.04 14.50 -2.86
N GLY A 267 -13.94 13.22 -2.46
CA GLY A 267 -14.43 12.74 -1.18
C GLY A 267 -13.75 13.44 0.00
N HIS A 268 -12.43 13.64 -0.05
CA HIS A 268 -11.72 14.47 0.94
C HIS A 268 -12.31 15.88 1.02
N THR A 269 -12.46 16.56 -0.12
CA THR A 269 -13.03 17.93 -0.16
C THR A 269 -14.46 17.95 0.42
N ALA A 270 -15.30 16.97 0.06
CA ALA A 270 -16.65 16.84 0.58
C ALA A 270 -16.67 16.59 2.10
N THR A 271 -15.77 15.73 2.60
CA THR A 271 -15.59 15.51 4.05
C THR A 271 -15.29 16.84 4.77
N GLN A 272 -14.41 17.67 4.22
CA GLN A 272 -14.10 18.98 4.83
C GLN A 272 -15.32 19.93 4.80
N ILE A 273 -16.08 19.97 3.69
CA ILE A 273 -17.31 20.76 3.60
C ILE A 273 -18.30 20.34 4.68
N LEU A 274 -18.61 19.05 4.80
CA LEU A 274 -19.55 18.50 5.77
C LEU A 274 -19.13 18.81 7.21
N ARG A 275 -17.86 18.53 7.53
CA ARG A 275 -17.30 18.79 8.87
C ARG A 275 -17.31 20.26 9.25
N SER A 276 -17.07 21.16 8.30
CA SER A 276 -17.16 22.62 8.56
C SER A 276 -18.59 23.07 8.86
N HIS A 277 -19.62 22.28 8.51
CA HIS A 277 -21.02 22.52 8.83
C HIS A 277 -21.52 21.70 10.03
N GLY A 278 -20.59 21.08 10.81
CA GLY A 278 -20.93 20.33 12.02
C GLY A 278 -21.44 18.91 11.77
N ILE A 279 -21.35 18.40 10.55
CA ILE A 279 -21.74 17.04 10.20
C ILE A 279 -20.52 16.12 10.36
N THR A 280 -20.66 15.03 11.13
CA THR A 280 -19.62 14.01 11.22
C THR A 280 -19.49 13.31 9.87
N ALA A 281 -18.32 13.39 9.25
CA ALA A 281 -18.09 12.83 7.93
C ALA A 281 -16.76 12.12 7.83
N SER A 282 -16.75 11.02 7.07
CA SER A 282 -15.56 10.22 6.73
C SER A 282 -15.50 10.00 5.22
N ASN A 283 -14.29 9.85 4.68
CA ASN A 283 -14.07 9.56 3.27
C ASN A 283 -13.92 8.05 3.06
N LEU A 284 -14.62 7.47 2.10
CA LEU A 284 -14.37 6.09 1.67
C LEU A 284 -13.00 6.02 1.01
N ASP A 285 -12.07 5.30 1.64
CA ASP A 285 -10.67 5.23 1.24
C ASP A 285 -10.51 4.68 -0.18
N GLY A 286 -9.78 5.42 -1.04
CA GLY A 286 -9.62 5.10 -2.46
C GLY A 286 -10.91 5.18 -3.30
N GLY A 287 -12.04 5.55 -2.69
CA GLY A 287 -13.32 5.80 -3.36
C GLY A 287 -13.92 4.59 -4.08
N TYR A 288 -14.74 4.89 -5.10
CA TYR A 288 -15.47 3.88 -5.89
C TYR A 288 -14.55 2.81 -6.50
N LEU A 289 -13.36 3.19 -7.01
CA LEU A 289 -12.48 2.23 -7.66
C LEU A 289 -11.95 1.17 -6.68
N THR A 290 -11.57 1.58 -5.47
CA THR A 290 -11.14 0.63 -4.44
C THR A 290 -12.28 -0.25 -3.96
N TRP A 291 -13.46 0.33 -3.70
CA TRP A 291 -14.64 -0.44 -3.33
C TRP A 291 -15.00 -1.48 -4.40
N ARG A 292 -15.07 -1.07 -5.67
CA ARG A 292 -15.42 -1.97 -6.79
C ARG A 292 -14.42 -3.12 -6.92
N ALA A 293 -13.11 -2.83 -6.86
CA ALA A 293 -12.08 -3.87 -6.90
C ALA A 293 -12.19 -4.86 -5.73
N GLY A 294 -12.53 -4.36 -4.53
CA GLY A 294 -12.80 -5.19 -3.37
C GLY A 294 -14.00 -6.12 -3.59
N MET A 295 -15.13 -5.59 -4.07
CA MET A 295 -16.33 -6.37 -4.36
C MET A 295 -16.09 -7.42 -5.45
N ASP A 296 -15.41 -7.04 -6.55
CA ASP A 296 -15.04 -7.98 -7.61
C ASP A 296 -14.17 -9.12 -7.09
N SER A 297 -13.29 -8.86 -6.12
CA SER A 297 -12.44 -9.89 -5.51
C SER A 297 -13.25 -10.91 -4.70
N ILE A 298 -14.27 -10.45 -3.96
CA ILE A 298 -15.18 -11.32 -3.20
C ILE A 298 -16.03 -12.17 -4.16
N GLU A 299 -16.60 -11.56 -5.19
CA GLU A 299 -17.42 -12.27 -6.19
C GLU A 299 -16.62 -13.39 -6.86
N ARG A 300 -15.37 -13.13 -7.25
CA ARG A 300 -14.48 -14.15 -7.84
C ARG A 300 -14.14 -15.26 -6.86
N ALA A 301 -13.81 -14.94 -5.61
CA ALA A 301 -13.53 -15.95 -4.58
C ALA A 301 -14.73 -16.86 -4.36
N ASN A 302 -15.95 -16.31 -4.30
CA ASN A 302 -17.20 -17.06 -4.15
C ASN A 302 -17.51 -17.93 -5.39
N SER A 303 -17.18 -17.48 -6.59
CA SER A 303 -17.40 -18.25 -7.82
C SER A 303 -16.46 -19.47 -7.90
N VAL A 304 -15.20 -19.32 -7.51
CA VAL A 304 -14.22 -20.42 -7.46
C VAL A 304 -14.62 -21.46 -6.42
N SER A 305 -15.08 -21.03 -5.23
CA SER A 305 -15.51 -21.95 -4.17
C SER A 305 -16.79 -22.74 -4.51
N ARG A 306 -17.59 -22.27 -5.47
CA ARG A 306 -18.83 -22.92 -5.92
C ARG A 306 -18.65 -23.86 -7.12
N SER A 307 -17.46 -23.91 -7.73
CA SER A 307 -17.15 -24.87 -8.78
C SER A 307 -16.66 -26.15 -8.11
N PRO A 308 -17.48 -27.24 -8.03
CA PRO A 308 -17.01 -28.53 -7.54
C PRO A 308 -15.99 -29.07 -8.54
N ASN A 309 -14.91 -29.64 -8.03
CA ASN A 309 -13.86 -30.32 -8.79
C ASN A 309 -14.42 -31.08 -10.01
N GLN A 310 -14.06 -30.64 -11.20
CA GLN A 310 -14.04 -31.49 -12.37
C GLN A 310 -12.64 -32.06 -12.55
#